data_b2b726653129ac220a567b9cc7be4077
#
_entry.id   b2b726653129ac220a567b9cc7be4077
#
_cell.length_a   1.000
_cell.length_b   1.000
_cell.length_c   1.000
_cell.angle_alpha   90.00
_cell.angle_beta   90.00
_cell.angle_gamma   90.00
#
_symmetry.space_group_name_H-M   'P 1'
#
loop_
_entity.id
_entity.type
_entity.pdbx_description
1 polymer ?
#
loop_
_entity_poly.entity_id
_entity_poly.type
_entity_poly.pdbx_seq_one_letter_code
_entity_poly.pdbx_strand_id
1 'polypeptide(L)'
;AEESGLLGSAYFAAHPPIPVAQMVGGLNMDNLYSVGKTRDITVIGFGKSELEDDLRAAAAKQGRVPVQEPSPEKGFYYRSDHFNLAKQGVPMLYTKAGIDSLTKGANYGRAWLEEYIAHRYHKPSDEYDASWDVSGIMQDIAVYYDVGLALANESTWPNWREGSEFRAIRDKSRAAASH
;
A
#
# COMPACT_ATOMS: atom_id res chain seq x y z
N ALA A 1 -6.80 10.93 -11.87
CA ALA A 1 -7.00 10.08 -13.04
C ALA A 1 -7.00 8.57 -12.69
N GLU A 2 -6.94 8.25 -11.39
CA GLU A 2 -7.00 6.87 -10.90
C GLU A 2 -8.36 6.25 -11.24
N GLU A 3 -9.46 6.90 -10.88
CA GLU A 3 -10.85 6.50 -11.12
C GLU A 3 -11.22 6.41 -12.61
N SER A 4 -10.41 7.01 -13.49
CA SER A 4 -10.57 6.94 -14.95
C SER A 4 -9.77 5.81 -15.59
N GLY A 5 -9.38 4.78 -14.81
CA GLY A 5 -8.62 3.61 -15.28
C GLY A 5 -7.11 3.75 -15.12
N LEU A 6 -6.64 4.33 -14.02
CA LEU A 6 -5.23 4.45 -13.63
C LEU A 6 -4.39 5.26 -14.66
N LEU A 7 -5.01 6.22 -15.36
CA LEU A 7 -4.38 6.92 -16.48
C LEU A 7 -3.10 7.67 -16.08
N GLY A 8 -3.07 8.27 -14.88
CA GLY A 8 -1.90 9.02 -14.39
C GLY A 8 -0.71 8.11 -14.15
N SER A 9 -0.89 7.03 -13.43
CA SER A 9 0.18 6.06 -13.15
C SER A 9 0.59 5.28 -14.41
N ALA A 10 -0.35 5.00 -15.32
CA ALA A 10 -0.02 4.41 -16.61
C ALA A 10 0.89 5.32 -17.45
N TYR A 11 0.57 6.61 -17.50
CA TYR A 11 1.43 7.59 -18.17
C TYR A 11 2.81 7.69 -17.50
N PHE A 12 2.85 7.80 -16.17
CA PHE A 12 4.10 7.86 -15.41
C PHE A 12 4.98 6.62 -15.65
N ALA A 13 4.38 5.42 -15.65
CA ALA A 13 5.09 4.18 -15.89
C ALA A 13 5.63 4.05 -17.34
N ALA A 14 4.94 4.65 -18.32
CA ALA A 14 5.35 4.68 -19.71
C ALA A 14 6.41 5.78 -20.00
N HIS A 15 6.40 6.88 -19.24
CA HIS A 15 7.27 8.04 -19.40
C HIS A 15 7.93 8.41 -18.07
N PRO A 16 8.68 7.50 -17.43
CA PRO A 16 9.20 7.74 -16.10
C PRO A 16 10.31 8.81 -16.16
N PRO A 17 10.40 9.72 -15.16
CA PRO A 17 11.41 10.79 -15.12
C PRO A 17 12.82 10.27 -14.88
N ILE A 18 12.95 9.05 -14.37
CA ILE A 18 14.20 8.29 -14.23
C ILE A 18 13.95 6.85 -14.70
N PRO A 19 14.97 6.13 -15.18
CA PRO A 19 14.81 4.73 -15.58
C PRO A 19 14.20 3.88 -14.47
N VAL A 20 13.22 3.04 -14.75
CA VAL A 20 12.56 2.17 -13.76
C VAL A 20 13.55 1.26 -13.03
N ALA A 21 14.66 0.89 -13.68
CA ALA A 21 15.76 0.14 -13.07
C ALA A 21 16.47 0.90 -11.93
N GLN A 22 16.34 2.24 -11.90
CA GLN A 22 16.88 3.10 -10.83
C GLN A 22 15.87 3.43 -9.74
N MET A 23 14.62 3.01 -9.90
CA MET A 23 13.61 3.14 -8.85
C MET A 23 13.81 2.04 -7.82
N VAL A 24 14.11 2.41 -6.57
CA VAL A 24 14.38 1.45 -5.50
C VAL A 24 13.12 0.70 -5.10
N GLY A 25 11.99 1.38 -5.03
CA GLY A 25 10.68 0.86 -4.67
C GLY A 25 9.63 1.97 -4.67
N GLY A 26 8.41 1.64 -4.30
CA GLY A 26 7.33 2.61 -4.19
C GLY A 26 6.30 2.25 -3.14
N LEU A 27 5.67 3.28 -2.60
CA LEU A 27 4.61 3.17 -1.59
C LEU A 27 3.32 3.74 -2.17
N ASN A 28 2.23 2.99 -2.09
CA ASN A 28 0.91 3.43 -2.53
C ASN A 28 0.04 3.75 -1.32
N MET A 29 -0.38 5.00 -1.21
CA MET A 29 -1.39 5.46 -0.26
C MET A 29 -2.64 5.80 -1.04
N ASP A 30 -3.67 5.03 -0.83
CA ASP A 30 -4.96 5.19 -1.45
C ASP A 30 -6.00 5.40 -0.33
N ASN A 31 -7.03 4.67 -0.27
CA ASN A 31 -8.14 4.78 0.66
C ASN A 31 -7.71 4.65 2.14
N LEU A 32 -7.72 5.75 2.90
CA LEU A 32 -7.40 5.81 4.32
C LEU A 32 -8.69 5.89 5.15
N TYR A 33 -8.92 4.92 6.04
CA TYR A 33 -10.16 4.83 6.81
C TYR A 33 -10.12 5.66 8.09
N SER A 34 -11.23 6.30 8.43
CA SER A 34 -11.40 7.13 9.64
C SER A 34 -11.91 6.32 10.85
N VAL A 35 -11.39 5.11 11.04
CA VAL A 35 -11.78 4.21 12.17
C VAL A 35 -11.03 4.48 13.46
N GLY A 36 -10.16 5.50 13.49
CA GLY A 36 -9.23 5.76 14.57
C GLY A 36 -8.02 4.81 14.51
N LYS A 37 -7.18 4.85 15.56
CA LYS A 37 -5.99 4.00 15.65
C LYS A 37 -6.32 2.51 15.70
N THR A 38 -5.47 1.70 15.05
CA THR A 38 -5.65 0.24 14.96
C THR A 38 -4.40 -0.52 15.43
N ARG A 39 -4.58 -1.80 15.83
CA ARG A 39 -3.50 -2.73 16.18
C ARG A 39 -2.91 -3.45 14.98
N ASP A 40 -3.58 -3.38 13.85
CA ASP A 40 -3.22 -4.01 12.59
C ASP A 40 -3.05 -2.97 11.49
N ILE A 41 -2.40 -3.35 10.39
CA ILE A 41 -2.35 -2.62 9.11
C ILE A 41 -2.55 -3.64 8.00
N THR A 42 -3.51 -3.38 7.12
CA THR A 42 -3.87 -4.31 6.06
C THR A 42 -2.94 -4.16 4.86
N VAL A 43 -2.29 -5.24 4.45
CA VAL A 43 -1.45 -5.27 3.24
C VAL A 43 -2.26 -5.83 2.08
N ILE A 44 -2.36 -5.06 1.02
CA ILE A 44 -2.97 -5.48 -0.24
C ILE A 44 -1.90 -6.17 -1.08
N GLY A 45 -2.14 -7.43 -1.45
CA GLY A 45 -1.13 -8.26 -2.10
C GLY A 45 -0.06 -8.79 -1.14
N PHE A 46 -0.45 -9.17 0.06
CA PHE A 46 0.41 -9.70 1.10
C PHE A 46 1.31 -10.84 0.59
N GLY A 47 2.60 -10.77 0.92
CA GLY A 47 3.59 -11.77 0.52
C GLY A 47 4.23 -11.52 -0.85
N LYS A 48 3.95 -10.41 -1.53
CA LYS A 48 4.50 -10.12 -2.86
C LYS A 48 5.85 -9.39 -2.84
N SER A 49 6.08 -8.47 -1.90
CA SER A 49 7.24 -7.58 -1.89
C SER A 49 8.08 -7.70 -0.62
N GLU A 50 9.40 -7.56 -0.75
CA GLU A 50 10.33 -7.48 0.39
C GLU A 50 10.15 -6.17 1.19
N LEU A 51 9.52 -5.14 0.63
CA LEU A 51 9.10 -3.92 1.37
C LEU A 51 8.18 -4.21 2.57
N GLU A 52 7.59 -5.39 2.62
CA GLU A 52 6.80 -5.83 3.78
C GLU A 52 7.67 -6.08 5.03
N ASP A 53 8.98 -6.28 4.88
CA ASP A 53 9.89 -6.43 6.03
C ASP A 53 10.11 -5.05 6.68
N ASP A 54 10.29 -4.00 5.86
CA ASP A 54 10.35 -2.61 6.33
C ASP A 54 9.04 -2.18 6.96
N LEU A 55 7.92 -2.54 6.33
CA LEU A 55 6.60 -2.31 6.90
C LEU A 55 6.45 -2.98 8.28
N ARG A 56 6.89 -4.23 8.42
CA ARG A 56 6.82 -4.95 9.69
C ARG A 56 7.64 -4.26 10.76
N ALA A 57 8.86 -3.82 10.43
CA ALA A 57 9.71 -3.09 11.34
C ALA A 57 9.12 -1.72 11.74
N ALA A 58 8.56 -0.98 10.78
CA ALA A 58 7.91 0.30 11.04
C ALA A 58 6.63 0.16 11.87
N ALA A 59 5.77 -0.80 11.53
CA ALA A 59 4.53 -1.08 12.26
C ALA A 59 4.79 -1.53 13.71
N ALA A 60 5.84 -2.32 13.94
CA ALA A 60 6.22 -2.77 15.28
C ALA A 60 6.56 -1.62 16.23
N LYS A 61 7.13 -0.50 15.73
CA LYS A 61 7.38 0.71 16.54
C LYS A 61 6.09 1.30 17.11
N GLN A 62 4.97 1.03 16.47
CA GLN A 62 3.63 1.46 16.90
C GLN A 62 2.83 0.35 17.61
N GLY A 63 3.44 -0.82 17.85
CA GLY A 63 2.76 -1.99 18.39
C GLY A 63 1.72 -2.59 17.43
N ARG A 64 1.89 -2.39 16.13
CA ARG A 64 0.98 -2.89 15.08
C ARG A 64 1.57 -4.08 14.35
N VAL A 65 0.69 -4.87 13.75
CA VAL A 65 1.07 -6.02 12.93
C VAL A 65 0.49 -5.89 11.52
N PRO A 66 1.29 -6.10 10.46
CA PRO A 66 0.77 -6.24 9.11
C PRO A 66 -0.06 -7.52 9.00
N VAL A 67 -1.23 -7.39 8.39
CA VAL A 67 -2.16 -8.51 8.14
C VAL A 67 -2.57 -8.54 6.67
N GLN A 68 -2.88 -9.73 6.19
CA GLN A 68 -3.40 -9.91 4.83
C GLN A 68 -4.79 -9.28 4.68
N GLU A 69 -5.09 -8.75 3.50
CA GLU A 69 -6.44 -8.34 3.15
C GLU A 69 -7.45 -9.49 3.27
N PRO A 70 -8.69 -9.22 3.73
CA PRO A 70 -9.66 -10.28 4.00
C PRO A 70 -10.22 -10.96 2.74
N SER A 71 -10.09 -10.35 1.57
CA SER A 71 -10.69 -10.81 0.31
C SER A 71 -9.74 -10.65 -0.87
N PRO A 72 -8.57 -11.33 -0.90
CA PRO A 72 -7.58 -11.20 -1.97
C PRO A 72 -8.13 -11.65 -3.33
N GLU A 73 -9.11 -12.55 -3.35
CA GLU A 73 -9.79 -13.02 -4.56
C GLU A 73 -10.56 -11.91 -5.31
N LYS A 74 -10.86 -10.79 -4.63
CA LYS A 74 -11.48 -9.61 -5.27
C LYS A 74 -10.50 -8.81 -6.11
N GLY A 75 -9.20 -9.10 -6.03
CA GLY A 75 -8.17 -8.52 -6.88
C GLY A 75 -7.93 -7.03 -6.66
N PHE A 76 -8.09 -6.52 -5.45
CA PHE A 76 -7.84 -5.11 -5.12
C PHE A 76 -6.41 -4.68 -5.46
N TYR A 77 -5.45 -5.59 -5.39
CA TYR A 77 -4.06 -5.34 -5.77
C TYR A 77 -3.92 -4.78 -7.19
N TYR A 78 -4.78 -5.18 -8.12
CA TYR A 78 -4.70 -4.84 -9.54
C TYR A 78 -5.49 -3.58 -9.91
N ARG A 79 -6.03 -2.84 -8.92
CA ARG A 79 -7.00 -1.76 -9.14
C ARG A 79 -6.56 -0.41 -8.57
N SER A 80 -5.28 -0.23 -8.24
CA SER A 80 -4.76 1.05 -7.75
C SER A 80 -3.44 1.39 -8.45
N ASP A 81 -3.00 2.62 -8.34
CA ASP A 81 -1.93 3.24 -9.13
C ASP A 81 -0.57 2.53 -9.06
N HIS A 82 -0.24 1.87 -7.94
CA HIS A 82 0.99 1.08 -7.80
C HIS A 82 1.15 -0.01 -8.87
N PHE A 83 0.02 -0.53 -9.37
CA PHE A 83 0.04 -1.67 -10.28
C PHE A 83 0.76 -1.38 -11.60
N ASN A 84 0.66 -0.15 -12.13
CA ASN A 84 1.36 0.22 -13.35
C ASN A 84 2.89 0.22 -13.19
N LEU A 85 3.41 0.58 -12.01
CA LEU A 85 4.84 0.47 -11.70
C LEU A 85 5.25 -0.98 -11.38
N ALA A 86 4.39 -1.74 -10.69
CA ALA A 86 4.62 -3.17 -10.45
C ALA A 86 4.80 -3.93 -11.77
N LYS A 87 3.98 -3.65 -12.80
CA LYS A 87 4.13 -4.22 -14.14
C LYS A 87 5.48 -3.90 -14.81
N GLN A 88 6.15 -2.82 -14.41
CA GLN A 88 7.49 -2.48 -14.85
C GLN A 88 8.59 -3.10 -13.96
N GLY A 89 8.20 -3.89 -12.97
CA GLY A 89 9.10 -4.59 -12.06
C GLY A 89 9.50 -3.78 -10.82
N VAL A 90 9.04 -2.54 -10.64
CA VAL A 90 9.35 -1.76 -9.43
C VAL A 90 8.65 -2.39 -8.22
N PRO A 91 9.39 -2.77 -7.15
CA PRO A 91 8.76 -3.29 -5.94
C PRO A 91 7.83 -2.25 -5.33
N MET A 92 6.58 -2.62 -5.08
CA MET A 92 5.56 -1.73 -4.56
C MET A 92 4.99 -2.29 -3.26
N LEU A 93 4.70 -1.38 -2.33
CA LEU A 93 3.96 -1.66 -1.12
C LEU A 93 2.63 -0.91 -1.16
N TYR A 94 1.54 -1.64 -0.96
CA TYR A 94 0.20 -1.05 -0.86
C TYR A 94 -0.47 -1.53 0.43
N THR A 95 -0.82 -0.59 1.31
CA THR A 95 -1.58 -0.90 2.52
C THR A 95 -2.86 -0.09 2.59
N LYS A 96 -3.79 -0.61 3.38
CA LYS A 96 -4.97 0.11 3.87
C LYS A 96 -4.92 0.14 5.38
N ALA A 97 -5.72 1.02 5.98
CA ALA A 97 -5.87 1.03 7.43
C ALA A 97 -6.29 -0.35 7.96
N GLY A 98 -5.90 -0.64 9.20
CA GLY A 98 -6.36 -1.82 9.90
C GLY A 98 -7.84 -1.72 10.29
N ILE A 99 -8.38 -2.81 10.78
CA ILE A 99 -9.76 -2.91 11.27
C ILE A 99 -9.86 -3.22 12.76
N ASP A 100 -8.77 -3.65 13.40
CA ASP A 100 -8.75 -3.87 14.85
C ASP A 100 -8.56 -2.55 15.61
N SER A 101 -9.65 -1.78 15.72
CA SER A 101 -9.63 -0.49 16.43
C SER A 101 -9.08 -0.64 17.85
N LEU A 102 -8.11 0.24 18.19
CA LEU A 102 -7.43 0.24 19.48
C LEU A 102 -8.42 0.42 20.65
N THR A 103 -9.47 1.21 20.45
CA THR A 103 -10.45 1.56 21.48
C THR A 103 -11.76 0.78 21.39
N LYS A 104 -12.17 0.38 20.18
CA LYS A 104 -13.49 -0.19 19.90
C LYS A 104 -13.43 -1.66 19.42
N GLY A 105 -12.22 -2.17 19.12
CA GLY A 105 -11.98 -3.55 18.70
C GLY A 105 -12.31 -3.84 17.22
N ALA A 106 -12.02 -5.08 16.79
CA ALA A 106 -12.11 -5.51 15.40
C ALA A 106 -13.54 -5.54 14.86
N ASN A 107 -14.53 -5.86 15.69
CA ASN A 107 -15.93 -5.89 15.24
C ASN A 107 -16.43 -4.51 14.82
N TYR A 108 -16.01 -3.47 15.53
CA TYR A 108 -16.33 -2.08 15.15
C TYR A 108 -15.72 -1.72 13.80
N GLY A 109 -14.43 -1.97 13.61
CA GLY A 109 -13.75 -1.61 12.34
C GLY A 109 -14.32 -2.38 11.17
N ARG A 110 -14.68 -3.66 11.36
CA ARG A 110 -15.34 -4.46 10.32
C ARG A 110 -16.71 -3.89 9.95
N ALA A 111 -17.55 -3.59 10.92
CA ALA A 111 -18.87 -3.01 10.69
C ALA A 111 -18.75 -1.63 10.01
N TRP A 112 -17.77 -0.82 10.39
CA TRP A 112 -17.49 0.47 9.76
C TRP A 112 -17.11 0.29 8.29
N LEU A 113 -16.22 -0.67 7.98
CA LEU A 113 -15.78 -0.95 6.62
C LEU A 113 -16.93 -1.46 5.74
N GLU A 114 -17.76 -2.35 6.26
CA GLU A 114 -18.95 -2.86 5.59
C GLU A 114 -19.94 -1.73 5.28
N GLU A 115 -20.20 -0.85 6.24
CA GLU A 115 -21.05 0.34 6.06
C GLU A 115 -20.48 1.29 5.01
N TYR A 116 -19.18 1.58 5.10
CA TYR A 116 -18.49 2.45 4.14
C TYR A 116 -18.61 1.92 2.70
N ILE A 117 -18.32 0.64 2.48
CA ILE A 117 -18.41 0.01 1.16
C ILE A 117 -19.86 0.01 0.66
N ALA A 118 -20.82 -0.27 1.53
CA ALA A 118 -22.23 -0.35 1.14
C ALA A 118 -22.84 1.01 0.78
N HIS A 119 -22.45 2.08 1.47
CA HIS A 119 -23.19 3.34 1.44
C HIS A 119 -22.40 4.57 0.97
N ARG A 120 -21.05 4.52 0.98
CA ARG A 120 -20.21 5.70 0.66
C ARG A 120 -19.21 5.45 -0.46
N TYR A 121 -18.48 4.34 -0.44
CA TYR A 121 -17.42 4.05 -1.40
C TYR A 121 -17.90 4.17 -2.85
N HIS A 122 -17.25 5.05 -3.62
CA HIS A 122 -17.59 5.40 -5.00
C HIS A 122 -19.02 5.98 -5.17
N LYS A 123 -19.52 6.70 -4.16
CA LYS A 123 -20.84 7.35 -4.20
C LYS A 123 -20.73 8.84 -3.86
N PRO A 124 -21.70 9.65 -4.30
CA PRO A 124 -21.75 11.08 -3.94
C PRO A 124 -21.81 11.36 -2.43
N SER A 125 -22.21 10.36 -1.63
CA SER A 125 -22.25 10.44 -0.17
C SER A 125 -20.87 10.23 0.51
N ASP A 126 -19.80 9.98 -0.25
CA ASP A 126 -18.43 9.90 0.30
C ASP A 126 -17.84 11.30 0.45
N GLU A 127 -18.36 12.03 1.41
CA GLU A 127 -17.97 13.40 1.74
C GLU A 127 -17.22 13.44 3.07
N TYR A 128 -16.37 14.46 3.24
CA TYR A 128 -15.68 14.71 4.50
C TYR A 128 -16.68 14.99 5.63
N ASP A 129 -16.45 14.32 6.78
CA ASP A 129 -17.20 14.54 8.01
C ASP A 129 -16.25 14.97 9.13
N ALA A 130 -16.53 16.13 9.75
CA ALA A 130 -15.72 16.67 10.84
C ALA A 130 -15.67 15.78 12.11
N SER A 131 -16.57 14.80 12.21
CA SER A 131 -16.57 13.81 13.29
C SER A 131 -15.62 12.64 13.07
N TRP A 132 -14.94 12.56 11.92
CA TRP A 132 -13.99 11.48 11.63
C TRP A 132 -12.83 11.45 12.62
N ASP A 133 -12.52 10.27 13.14
CA ASP A 133 -11.30 10.05 13.90
C ASP A 133 -10.13 9.81 12.95
N VAL A 134 -9.44 10.89 12.59
CA VAL A 134 -8.28 10.87 11.69
C VAL A 134 -6.98 10.40 12.36
N SER A 135 -7.02 10.06 13.65
CA SER A 135 -5.82 9.61 14.38
C SER A 135 -5.22 8.33 13.79
N GLY A 136 -6.04 7.46 13.21
CA GLY A 136 -5.60 6.27 12.47
C GLY A 136 -4.91 6.62 11.16
N ILE A 137 -5.40 7.63 10.44
CA ILE A 137 -4.77 8.12 9.20
C ILE A 137 -3.36 8.66 9.52
N MET A 138 -3.21 9.43 10.59
CA MET A 138 -1.90 9.92 11.04
C MET A 138 -0.97 8.79 11.46
N GLN A 139 -1.50 7.72 12.06
CA GLN A 139 -0.77 6.52 12.42
C GLN A 139 -0.24 5.81 11.15
N ASP A 140 -1.05 5.67 10.10
CA ASP A 140 -0.67 5.06 8.83
C ASP A 140 0.38 5.89 8.09
N ILE A 141 0.20 7.22 8.01
CA ILE A 141 1.19 8.13 7.39
C ILE A 141 2.55 8.00 8.09
N ALA A 142 2.59 7.91 9.41
CA ALA A 142 3.84 7.74 10.15
C ALA A 142 4.54 6.41 9.82
N VAL A 143 3.79 5.31 9.63
CA VAL A 143 4.36 4.04 9.17
C VAL A 143 4.95 4.18 7.77
N TYR A 144 4.23 4.80 6.84
CA TYR A 144 4.73 5.03 5.47
C TYR A 144 5.98 5.90 5.45
N TYR A 145 6.01 6.95 6.30
CA TYR A 145 7.21 7.78 6.46
C TYR A 145 8.41 6.96 6.93
N ASP A 146 8.23 6.10 7.94
CA ASP A 146 9.29 5.24 8.47
C ASP A 146 9.79 4.23 7.42
N VAL A 147 8.90 3.62 6.65
CA VAL A 147 9.26 2.72 5.55
C VAL A 147 10.03 3.49 4.47
N GLY A 148 9.54 4.65 4.05
CA GLY A 148 10.21 5.49 3.06
C GLY A 148 11.60 5.96 3.52
N LEU A 149 11.74 6.29 4.81
CA LEU A 149 13.01 6.71 5.40
C LEU A 149 14.01 5.53 5.45
N ALA A 150 13.56 4.33 5.83
CA ALA A 150 14.38 3.12 5.80
C ALA A 150 14.88 2.87 4.38
N LEU A 151 13.97 2.79 3.43
CA LEU A 151 14.25 2.56 2.01
C LEU A 151 15.24 3.58 1.42
N ALA A 152 15.15 4.86 1.82
CA ALA A 152 16.04 5.92 1.35
C ALA A 152 17.46 5.83 1.91
N ASN A 153 17.65 5.13 3.04
CA ASN A 153 18.95 5.03 3.74
C ASN A 153 19.57 3.63 3.67
N GLU A 154 18.87 2.64 3.14
CA GLU A 154 19.41 1.30 2.99
C GLU A 154 20.38 1.18 1.82
N SER A 155 21.39 0.32 1.98
CA SER A 155 22.35 -0.01 0.92
C SER A 155 21.87 -1.16 0.02
N THR A 156 20.94 -1.97 0.52
CA THR A 156 20.34 -3.09 -0.20
C THR A 156 18.99 -2.67 -0.77
N TRP A 157 18.74 -3.01 -2.02
CA TRP A 157 17.48 -2.68 -2.66
C TRP A 157 16.49 -3.83 -2.51
N PRO A 158 15.26 -3.56 -2.08
CA PRO A 158 14.23 -4.59 -2.00
C PRO A 158 13.88 -5.14 -3.38
N ASN A 159 13.41 -6.37 -3.38
CA ASN A 159 12.90 -7.04 -4.57
C ASN A 159 11.46 -7.53 -4.32
N TRP A 160 10.89 -8.10 -5.34
CA TRP A 160 9.72 -8.95 -5.22
C TRP A 160 10.10 -10.28 -4.59
N ARG A 161 9.24 -10.86 -3.80
CA ARG A 161 9.47 -12.18 -3.22
C ARG A 161 9.45 -13.25 -4.30
N GLU A 162 10.09 -14.36 -4.01
CA GLU A 162 10.06 -15.54 -4.88
C GLU A 162 8.61 -15.97 -5.15
N GLY A 163 8.32 -16.31 -6.42
CA GLY A 163 6.96 -16.63 -6.86
C GLY A 163 6.08 -15.42 -7.24
N SER A 164 6.53 -14.18 -7.00
CA SER A 164 5.83 -13.00 -7.51
C SER A 164 5.96 -12.89 -9.03
N GLU A 165 4.86 -12.61 -9.71
CA GLU A 165 4.78 -12.43 -11.16
C GLU A 165 5.64 -11.27 -11.69
N PHE A 166 6.04 -10.34 -10.83
CA PHE A 166 6.84 -9.15 -11.20
C PHE A 166 8.34 -9.34 -11.01
N ARG A 167 8.77 -10.39 -10.27
CA ARG A 167 10.19 -10.58 -9.91
C ARG A 167 11.09 -10.71 -11.13
N ALA A 168 10.72 -11.54 -12.09
CA ALA A 168 11.53 -11.76 -13.30
C ALA A 168 11.75 -10.47 -14.11
N ILE A 169 10.75 -9.58 -14.14
CA ILE A 169 10.84 -8.28 -14.80
C ILE A 169 11.85 -7.39 -14.08
N ARG A 170 11.78 -7.37 -12.73
CA ARG A 170 12.72 -6.62 -11.89
C ARG A 170 14.16 -7.10 -12.08
N ASP A 171 14.39 -8.39 -11.98
CA ASP A 171 15.71 -8.99 -12.11
C ASP A 171 16.34 -8.66 -13.48
N LYS A 172 15.55 -8.77 -14.56
CA LYS A 172 15.99 -8.40 -15.91
C LYS A 172 16.34 -6.92 -16.03
N SER A 173 15.52 -6.03 -15.49
CA SER A 173 15.75 -4.57 -15.57
C SER A 173 17.00 -4.15 -14.80
N ARG A 174 17.25 -4.77 -13.66
CA ARG A 174 18.42 -4.51 -12.82
C ARG A 174 19.71 -5.04 -13.44
N ALA A 175 19.69 -6.23 -14.01
CA ALA A 175 20.83 -6.80 -14.73
C ALA A 175 21.26 -5.91 -15.91
N ALA A 176 20.29 -5.37 -16.65
CA ALA A 176 20.57 -4.46 -17.77
C ALA A 176 21.14 -3.09 -17.36
N ALA A 177 20.88 -2.63 -16.12
CA ALA A 177 21.39 -1.36 -15.61
C ALA A 177 22.80 -1.47 -14.98
N SER A 178 23.32 -2.69 -14.79
CA SER A 178 24.64 -2.97 -14.22
C SER A 178 25.76 -3.01 -15.26
N HIS A 179 25.42 -2.76 -16.52
CA HIS A 179 26.32 -2.65 -17.68
C HIS A 179 26.30 -1.25 -18.25
#